data_3af9428acfefd5726db52769c7d45594
#
_entry.id   3af9428acfefd5726db52769c7d45594
#
_cell.length_a   1.000
_cell.length_b   1.000
_cell.length_c   1.000
_cell.angle_alpha   90.00
_cell.angle_beta   90.00
_cell.angle_gamma   90.00
#
_symmetry.space_group_name_H-M   'P 1'
#
loop_
_entity.id
_entity.type
_entity.pdbx_description
1 polymer ?
#
loop_
_entity_poly.entity_id
_entity_poly.type
_entity_poly.pdbx_seq_one_letter_code
_entity_poly.pdbx_strand_id
1 'polypeptide(L)'
;MERLKILKAFIEALRRCTGFNFNVNRFDHRLRLQKLVYIAKSLGVPKLEYDFNLYLRGPYSPELADDYYNLGEGAEISEDEVKAFLSNEAFHRFVELVNGEDGTWLEIAATLIDLKKVVDDLVRRELVEGDKEEILINQTLNRKPFAYRKYVKEVLDKLKLHQAI
;
A
#
# COMPACT_ATOMS: atom_id res chain seq x y z
N MET A 1 5.69 -10.36 -20.51
CA MET A 1 4.62 -9.90 -19.64
C MET A 1 5.02 -8.58 -19.05
N GLU A 2 4.39 -7.53 -19.53
CA GLU A 2 4.74 -6.17 -19.13
C GLU A 2 4.51 -5.92 -17.64
N ARG A 3 3.36 -6.36 -17.13
CA ARG A 3 3.02 -6.16 -15.71
C ARG A 3 4.04 -6.84 -14.77
N LEU A 4 4.49 -8.04 -15.10
CA LEU A 4 5.49 -8.76 -14.31
C LEU A 4 6.85 -8.05 -14.36
N LYS A 5 7.24 -7.56 -15.53
CA LYS A 5 8.47 -6.78 -15.72
C LYS A 5 8.47 -5.53 -14.82
N ILE A 6 7.35 -4.84 -14.78
CA ILE A 6 7.19 -3.64 -13.92
C ILE A 6 7.26 -4.02 -12.44
N LEU A 7 6.62 -5.11 -12.04
CA LEU A 7 6.66 -5.56 -10.65
C LEU A 7 8.10 -5.89 -10.22
N LYS A 8 8.84 -6.59 -11.05
CA LYS A 8 10.26 -6.88 -10.77
C LYS A 8 11.06 -5.61 -10.54
N ALA A 9 10.87 -4.61 -11.40
CA ALA A 9 11.56 -3.33 -11.30
C ALA A 9 11.14 -2.56 -10.02
N PHE A 10 9.86 -2.58 -9.70
CA PHE A 10 9.34 -1.96 -8.48
C PHE A 10 9.98 -2.57 -7.22
N ILE A 11 10.00 -3.91 -7.16
CA ILE A 11 10.59 -4.63 -6.01
C ILE A 11 12.08 -4.29 -5.89
N GLU A 12 12.80 -4.23 -6.99
CA GLU A 12 14.23 -3.89 -6.96
C GLU A 12 14.47 -2.44 -6.55
N ALA A 13 13.68 -1.49 -7.06
CA ALA A 13 13.77 -0.09 -6.65
C ALA A 13 13.47 0.06 -5.15
N LEU A 14 12.46 -0.64 -4.66
CA LEU A 14 12.09 -0.66 -3.25
C LEU A 14 13.23 -1.20 -2.38
N ARG A 15 13.86 -2.29 -2.81
CA ARG A 15 14.99 -2.88 -2.11
C ARG A 15 16.15 -1.89 -2.00
N ARG A 16 16.47 -1.19 -3.09
CA ARG A 16 17.56 -0.20 -3.10
C ARG A 16 17.30 0.96 -2.15
N CYS A 17 16.03 1.36 -2.00
CA CYS A 17 15.68 2.53 -1.19
C CYS A 17 15.41 2.19 0.28
N THR A 18 14.87 1.01 0.57
CA THR A 18 14.40 0.66 1.94
C THR A 18 15.12 -0.54 2.53
N GLY A 19 15.83 -1.31 1.71
CA GLY A 19 16.43 -2.57 2.16
C GLY A 19 15.45 -3.73 2.26
N PHE A 20 14.18 -3.53 1.92
CA PHE A 20 13.20 -4.62 1.94
C PHE A 20 13.49 -5.59 0.82
N ASN A 21 13.98 -6.78 1.17
CA ASN A 21 14.32 -7.83 0.21
C ASN A 21 13.19 -8.86 0.17
N PHE A 22 12.26 -8.69 -0.76
CA PHE A 22 11.05 -9.51 -0.86
C PHE A 22 11.40 -10.99 -1.03
N ASN A 23 10.84 -11.83 -0.16
CA ASN A 23 10.96 -13.29 -0.23
C ASN A 23 9.55 -13.88 -0.33
N VAL A 24 9.21 -14.45 -1.49
CA VAL A 24 7.89 -15.00 -1.76
C VAL A 24 7.51 -16.17 -0.83
N ASN A 25 8.49 -16.83 -0.23
CA ASN A 25 8.26 -17.94 0.69
C ASN A 25 7.83 -17.47 2.10
N ARG A 26 7.91 -16.18 2.38
CA ARG A 26 7.52 -15.62 3.67
C ARG A 26 6.15 -14.99 3.59
N PHE A 27 5.22 -15.48 4.42
CA PHE A 27 3.86 -14.96 4.47
C PHE A 27 3.81 -13.48 4.81
N ASP A 28 4.60 -13.04 5.79
CA ASP A 28 4.66 -11.63 6.17
C ASP A 28 5.17 -10.74 5.04
N HIS A 29 6.12 -11.23 4.22
CA HIS A 29 6.59 -10.49 3.05
C HIS A 29 5.51 -10.36 1.98
N ARG A 30 4.74 -11.43 1.76
CA ARG A 30 3.63 -11.38 0.79
C ARG A 30 2.57 -10.36 1.22
N LEU A 31 2.20 -10.35 2.49
CA LEU A 31 1.26 -9.35 3.01
C LEU A 31 1.82 -7.94 2.86
N ARG A 32 3.08 -7.74 3.22
CA ARG A 32 3.72 -6.41 3.13
C ARG A 32 3.77 -5.93 1.68
N LEU A 33 4.12 -6.79 0.74
CA LEU A 33 4.17 -6.39 -0.67
C LEU A 33 2.79 -5.99 -1.19
N GLN A 34 1.73 -6.72 -0.79
CA GLN A 34 0.36 -6.35 -1.14
C GLN A 34 0.04 -4.91 -0.70
N LYS A 35 0.39 -4.57 0.53
CA LYS A 35 0.13 -3.24 1.08
C LYS A 35 1.02 -2.18 0.46
N LEU A 36 2.30 -2.50 0.24
CA LEU A 36 3.25 -1.57 -0.38
C LEU A 36 2.81 -1.18 -1.80
N VAL A 37 2.41 -2.16 -2.61
CA VAL A 37 1.93 -1.88 -3.97
C VAL A 37 0.63 -1.07 -3.92
N TYR A 38 -0.29 -1.42 -3.02
CA TYR A 38 -1.54 -0.67 -2.87
C TYR A 38 -1.27 0.80 -2.50
N ILE A 39 -0.41 1.04 -1.51
CA ILE A 39 -0.08 2.39 -1.04
C ILE A 39 0.63 3.17 -2.14
N ALA A 40 1.60 2.55 -2.82
CA ALA A 40 2.31 3.18 -3.93
C ALA A 40 1.35 3.62 -5.03
N LYS A 41 0.46 2.72 -5.45
CA LYS A 41 -0.55 3.03 -6.45
C LYS A 41 -1.45 4.18 -6.01
N SER A 42 -1.87 4.17 -4.73
CA SER A 42 -2.73 5.22 -4.17
C SER A 42 -2.05 6.59 -4.17
N LEU A 43 -0.73 6.64 -4.06
CA LEU A 43 0.07 7.87 -4.10
C LEU A 43 0.40 8.33 -5.52
N GLY A 44 -0.04 7.59 -6.53
CA GLY A 44 0.19 7.96 -7.93
C GLY A 44 1.46 7.40 -8.56
N VAL A 45 2.11 6.42 -7.93
CA VAL A 45 3.24 5.72 -8.55
C VAL A 45 2.73 5.04 -9.83
N PRO A 46 3.36 5.30 -11.00
CA PRO A 46 2.81 4.84 -12.27
C PRO A 46 3.06 3.36 -12.53
N LYS A 47 2.32 2.81 -13.49
CA LYS A 47 2.50 1.48 -14.06
C LYS A 47 2.14 0.30 -13.15
N LEU A 48 1.66 0.54 -11.94
CA LEU A 48 1.24 -0.52 -11.04
C LEU A 48 -0.23 -0.86 -11.33
N GLU A 49 -0.44 -1.68 -12.34
CA GLU A 49 -1.77 -1.99 -12.89
C GLU A 49 -2.39 -3.21 -12.21
N TYR A 50 -2.70 -3.06 -10.92
CA TYR A 50 -3.35 -4.08 -10.12
C TYR A 50 -4.64 -3.54 -9.53
N ASP A 51 -5.69 -4.37 -9.55
CA ASP A 51 -6.96 -4.05 -8.91
C ASP A 51 -6.99 -4.69 -7.52
N PHE A 52 -7.46 -3.92 -6.54
CA PHE A 52 -7.51 -4.35 -5.16
C PHE A 52 -8.94 -4.38 -4.64
N ASN A 53 -9.26 -5.43 -3.87
CA ASN A 53 -10.49 -5.52 -3.12
C ASN A 53 -10.18 -5.51 -1.64
N LEU A 54 -11.12 -5.08 -0.80
CA LEU A 54 -10.93 -5.08 0.65
C LEU A 54 -11.23 -6.47 1.20
N TYR A 55 -10.21 -7.11 1.73
CA TYR A 55 -10.31 -8.41 2.40
C TYR A 55 -10.07 -8.26 3.91
N LEU A 56 -10.10 -9.37 4.64
CA LEU A 56 -9.93 -9.38 6.09
C LEU A 56 -8.66 -8.66 6.56
N ARG A 57 -7.56 -8.80 5.81
CA ARG A 57 -6.28 -8.17 6.14
C ARG A 57 -6.02 -6.88 5.36
N GLY A 58 -7.09 -6.24 4.88
CA GLY A 58 -7.02 -4.99 4.14
C GLY A 58 -7.01 -5.21 2.63
N PRO A 59 -6.69 -4.18 1.84
CA PRO A 59 -6.68 -4.29 0.39
C PRO A 59 -5.77 -5.40 -0.11
N TYR A 60 -6.25 -6.20 -1.06
CA TYR A 60 -5.55 -7.35 -1.59
C TYR A 60 -5.85 -7.50 -3.08
N SER A 61 -4.85 -7.86 -3.87
CA SER A 61 -4.97 -8.12 -5.30
C SER A 61 -4.57 -9.55 -5.64
N PRO A 62 -5.50 -10.38 -6.13
CA PRO A 62 -5.16 -11.72 -6.62
C PRO A 62 -4.18 -11.70 -7.80
N GLU A 63 -4.31 -10.72 -8.70
CA GLU A 63 -3.40 -10.60 -9.85
C GLU A 63 -1.96 -10.31 -9.40
N LEU A 64 -1.81 -9.48 -8.36
CA LEU A 64 -0.48 -9.24 -7.77
C LEU A 64 0.08 -10.52 -7.17
N ALA A 65 -0.76 -11.30 -6.49
CA ALA A 65 -0.34 -12.58 -5.92
C ALA A 65 0.14 -13.54 -7.02
N ASP A 66 -0.59 -13.65 -8.12
CA ASP A 66 -0.16 -14.47 -9.24
C ASP A 66 1.21 -14.03 -9.75
N ASP A 67 1.42 -12.72 -9.88
CA ASP A 67 2.68 -12.19 -10.40
C ASP A 67 3.84 -12.42 -9.44
N TYR A 68 3.68 -12.21 -8.13
CA TYR A 68 4.83 -12.40 -7.24
C TYR A 68 5.21 -13.88 -7.04
N TYR A 69 4.30 -14.81 -7.30
CA TYR A 69 4.68 -16.22 -7.35
C TYR A 69 5.43 -16.59 -8.63
N ASN A 70 5.40 -15.75 -9.66
CA ASN A 70 6.07 -15.99 -10.94
C ASN A 70 7.31 -15.10 -11.15
N LEU A 71 7.85 -14.50 -10.10
CA LEU A 71 9.01 -13.59 -10.22
C LEU A 71 10.27 -14.29 -10.73
N GLY A 72 10.39 -15.60 -10.55
CA GLY A 72 11.50 -16.36 -11.07
C GLY A 72 11.44 -16.61 -12.57
N GLU A 73 10.32 -16.29 -13.20
CA GLU A 73 10.10 -16.55 -14.63
C GLU A 73 10.28 -15.26 -15.44
N GLY A 74 10.46 -15.44 -16.75
CA GLY A 74 10.55 -14.33 -17.69
C GLY A 74 11.91 -13.66 -17.72
N ALA A 75 11.94 -12.44 -18.24
CA ALA A 75 13.16 -11.68 -18.45
C ALA A 75 13.80 -11.22 -17.13
N GLU A 76 15.09 -10.89 -17.20
CA GLU A 76 15.80 -10.28 -16.09
C GLU A 76 15.22 -8.91 -15.74
N ILE A 77 15.63 -8.38 -14.58
CA ILE A 77 15.21 -7.05 -14.13
C ILE A 77 15.62 -5.99 -15.14
N SER A 78 14.67 -5.18 -15.57
CA SER A 78 14.93 -4.06 -16.47
C SER A 78 15.49 -2.89 -15.69
N GLU A 79 16.76 -2.57 -15.89
CA GLU A 79 17.39 -1.43 -15.21
C GLU A 79 16.76 -0.10 -15.62
N ASP A 80 16.28 0.02 -16.86
CA ASP A 80 15.57 1.22 -17.30
C ASP A 80 14.28 1.45 -16.52
N GLU A 81 13.52 0.39 -16.25
CA GLU A 81 12.30 0.48 -15.45
C GLU A 81 12.62 0.77 -13.98
N VAL A 82 13.70 0.20 -13.45
CA VAL A 82 14.15 0.51 -12.09
C VAL A 82 14.49 1.99 -11.96
N LYS A 83 15.25 2.51 -12.92
CA LYS A 83 15.62 3.94 -12.93
C LYS A 83 14.39 4.84 -13.07
N ALA A 84 13.39 4.41 -13.82
CA ALA A 84 12.14 5.15 -13.96
C ALA A 84 11.44 5.30 -12.60
N PHE A 85 11.40 4.25 -11.79
CA PHE A 85 10.86 4.35 -10.43
C PHE A 85 11.74 5.25 -9.56
N LEU A 86 13.05 5.02 -9.56
CA LEU A 86 13.98 5.77 -8.71
C LEU A 86 13.98 7.27 -8.98
N SER A 87 13.64 7.70 -10.20
CA SER A 87 13.55 9.11 -10.56
C SER A 87 12.12 9.67 -10.47
N ASN A 88 11.12 8.84 -10.11
CA ASN A 88 9.74 9.27 -10.06
C ASN A 88 9.42 9.96 -8.73
N GLU A 89 8.80 11.14 -8.81
CA GLU A 89 8.50 11.93 -7.60
C GLU A 89 7.51 11.23 -6.66
N ALA A 90 6.45 10.62 -7.22
CA ALA A 90 5.48 9.89 -6.40
C ALA A 90 6.12 8.68 -5.71
N PHE A 91 7.05 8.01 -6.39
CA PHE A 91 7.80 6.92 -5.78
C PHE A 91 8.65 7.41 -4.60
N HIS A 92 9.28 8.57 -4.72
CA HIS A 92 10.06 9.16 -3.62
C HIS A 92 9.16 9.46 -2.41
N ARG A 93 7.99 10.06 -2.63
CA ARG A 93 7.03 10.32 -1.54
C ARG A 93 6.56 9.03 -0.89
N PHE A 94 6.31 8.01 -1.71
CA PHE A 94 5.93 6.68 -1.21
C PHE A 94 7.02 6.10 -0.30
N VAL A 95 8.28 6.14 -0.75
CA VAL A 95 9.40 5.61 0.04
C VAL A 95 9.53 6.36 1.37
N GLU A 96 9.44 7.70 1.35
CA GLU A 96 9.49 8.49 2.58
C GLU A 96 8.42 8.09 3.57
N LEU A 97 7.22 7.78 3.08
CA LEU A 97 6.10 7.38 3.92
C LEU A 97 6.34 6.01 4.57
N VAL A 98 6.77 5.03 3.78
CA VAL A 98 6.75 3.61 4.22
C VAL A 98 8.09 3.12 4.76
N ASN A 99 9.19 3.82 4.52
CA ASN A 99 10.51 3.35 4.93
C ASN A 99 10.58 3.17 6.45
N GLY A 100 11.00 1.99 6.88
CA GLY A 100 11.11 1.65 8.29
C GLY A 100 9.80 1.19 8.95
N GLU A 101 8.68 1.19 8.23
CA GLU A 101 7.40 0.75 8.79
C GLU A 101 7.26 -0.76 8.70
N ASP A 102 6.60 -1.35 9.71
CA ASP A 102 6.39 -2.81 9.76
C ASP A 102 5.06 -3.22 9.08
N GLY A 103 4.82 -4.53 9.04
CA GLY A 103 3.62 -5.08 8.41
C GLY A 103 2.32 -4.60 9.05
N THR A 104 2.29 -4.44 10.36
CA THR A 104 1.11 -3.94 11.08
C THR A 104 0.80 -2.50 10.68
N TRP A 105 1.81 -1.65 10.63
CA TRP A 105 1.64 -0.27 10.20
C TRP A 105 1.11 -0.21 8.77
N LEU A 106 1.71 -1.02 7.87
CA LEU A 106 1.29 -1.06 6.46
C LEU A 106 -0.16 -1.52 6.31
N GLU A 107 -0.57 -2.51 7.09
CA GLU A 107 -1.94 -3.03 7.05
C GLU A 107 -2.94 -1.96 7.48
N ILE A 108 -2.65 -1.24 8.56
CA ILE A 108 -3.52 -0.17 9.05
C ILE A 108 -3.54 1.00 8.07
N ALA A 109 -2.38 1.40 7.55
CA ALA A 109 -2.28 2.50 6.60
C ALA A 109 -3.10 2.22 5.32
N ALA A 110 -2.93 1.03 4.75
CA ALA A 110 -3.67 0.65 3.55
C ALA A 110 -5.19 0.62 3.80
N THR A 111 -5.60 0.13 4.97
CA THR A 111 -7.02 0.09 5.35
C THR A 111 -7.59 1.50 5.51
N LEU A 112 -6.85 2.41 6.15
CA LEU A 112 -7.25 3.81 6.29
C LEU A 112 -7.43 4.47 4.92
N ILE A 113 -6.49 4.28 4.01
CA ILE A 113 -6.57 4.86 2.67
C ILE A 113 -7.81 4.33 1.93
N ASP A 114 -8.07 3.04 2.01
CA ASP A 114 -9.21 2.44 1.34
C ASP A 114 -10.55 2.89 1.94
N LEU A 115 -10.66 2.86 3.26
CA LEU A 115 -11.90 3.26 3.95
C LEU A 115 -12.19 4.75 3.83
N LYS A 116 -11.17 5.59 3.67
CA LYS A 116 -11.38 7.03 3.48
C LYS A 116 -12.26 7.31 2.27
N LYS A 117 -12.08 6.56 1.20
CA LYS A 117 -12.90 6.73 -0.01
C LYS A 117 -14.38 6.49 0.30
N VAL A 118 -14.67 5.46 1.09
CA VAL A 118 -16.04 5.12 1.50
C VAL A 118 -16.59 6.17 2.44
N VAL A 119 -15.82 6.59 3.44
CA VAL A 119 -16.25 7.59 4.43
C VAL A 119 -16.52 8.93 3.75
N ASP A 120 -15.64 9.38 2.86
CA ASP A 120 -15.83 10.62 2.11
C ASP A 120 -17.15 10.58 1.30
N ASP A 121 -17.42 9.45 0.68
CA ASP A 121 -18.66 9.28 -0.10
C ASP A 121 -19.90 9.32 0.80
N LEU A 122 -19.87 8.63 1.94
CA LEU A 122 -20.97 8.60 2.88
C LEU A 122 -21.27 9.99 3.45
N VAL A 123 -20.24 10.76 3.79
CA VAL A 123 -20.40 12.12 4.30
C VAL A 123 -20.94 13.04 3.21
N ARG A 124 -20.42 12.93 1.99
CA ARG A 124 -20.90 13.75 0.86
C ARG A 124 -22.37 13.49 0.55
N ARG A 125 -22.82 12.24 0.71
CA ARG A 125 -24.23 11.86 0.48
C ARG A 125 -25.10 12.09 1.69
N GLU A 126 -24.57 12.65 2.75
CA GLU A 126 -25.29 12.90 4.02
C GLU A 126 -25.89 11.64 4.65
N LEU A 127 -25.23 10.49 4.42
CA LEU A 127 -25.68 9.21 4.96
C LEU A 127 -25.14 8.95 6.37
N VAL A 128 -24.13 9.70 6.81
CA VAL A 128 -23.59 9.68 8.17
C VAL A 128 -23.34 11.10 8.63
N GLU A 129 -23.43 11.31 9.94
CA GLU A 129 -23.13 12.59 10.57
C GLU A 129 -21.93 12.46 11.49
N GLY A 130 -21.21 13.57 11.69
CA GLY A 130 -20.11 13.63 12.63
C GLY A 130 -18.77 13.93 11.97
N ASP A 131 -17.72 13.87 12.77
CA ASP A 131 -16.36 14.13 12.32
C ASP A 131 -15.84 12.97 11.45
N LYS A 132 -15.40 13.31 10.26
CA LYS A 132 -14.87 12.33 9.30
C LYS A 132 -13.72 11.50 9.89
N GLU A 133 -12.80 12.13 10.61
CA GLU A 133 -11.66 11.40 11.20
C GLU A 133 -12.12 10.40 12.23
N GLU A 134 -13.07 10.78 13.09
CA GLU A 134 -13.62 9.86 14.08
C GLU A 134 -14.33 8.68 13.43
N ILE A 135 -15.11 8.93 12.39
CA ILE A 135 -15.79 7.87 11.63
C ILE A 135 -14.75 6.93 11.03
N LEU A 136 -13.70 7.49 10.41
CA LEU A 136 -12.65 6.70 9.77
C LEU A 136 -11.90 5.84 10.78
N ILE A 137 -11.54 6.41 11.91
CA ILE A 137 -10.85 5.69 12.99
C ILE A 137 -11.73 4.55 13.50
N ASN A 138 -13.01 4.84 13.76
CA ASN A 138 -13.94 3.83 14.26
C ASN A 138 -14.13 2.68 13.26
N GLN A 139 -14.27 2.98 11.98
CA GLN A 139 -14.40 1.96 10.94
C GLN A 139 -13.13 1.11 10.84
N THR A 140 -11.97 1.73 10.97
CA THR A 140 -10.69 1.02 10.95
C THR A 140 -10.58 0.09 12.16
N LEU A 141 -10.95 0.56 13.35
CA LEU A 141 -10.93 -0.26 14.56
C LEU A 141 -11.89 -1.45 14.47
N ASN A 142 -13.05 -1.28 13.83
CA ASN A 142 -13.98 -2.38 13.62
C ASN A 142 -13.37 -3.47 12.75
N ARG A 143 -12.56 -3.10 11.78
CA ARG A 143 -11.88 -4.06 10.88
C ARG A 143 -10.60 -4.62 11.47
N LYS A 144 -9.97 -3.89 12.38
CA LYS A 144 -8.68 -4.23 13.00
C LYS A 144 -8.80 -4.20 14.51
N PRO A 145 -9.57 -5.15 15.11
CA PRO A 145 -9.81 -5.12 16.56
C PRO A 145 -8.56 -5.31 17.41
N PHE A 146 -7.44 -5.77 16.82
CA PHE A 146 -6.16 -5.86 17.51
C PHE A 146 -5.48 -4.49 17.70
N ALA A 147 -5.92 -3.47 16.95
CA ALA A 147 -5.28 -2.15 16.98
C ALA A 147 -5.89 -1.26 18.08
N TYR A 148 -5.07 -0.37 18.60
CA TYR A 148 -5.51 0.64 19.56
C TYR A 148 -5.82 1.95 18.84
N ARG A 149 -6.81 2.69 19.36
CA ARG A 149 -7.19 3.99 18.78
C ARG A 149 -6.00 4.93 18.64
N LYS A 150 -5.17 5.02 19.66
CA LYS A 150 -3.97 5.86 19.64
C LYS A 150 -3.04 5.51 18.47
N TYR A 151 -2.82 4.22 18.25
CA TYR A 151 -1.96 3.75 17.18
C TYR A 151 -2.56 4.07 15.80
N VAL A 152 -3.85 3.84 15.63
CA VAL A 152 -4.55 4.17 14.37
C VAL A 152 -4.47 5.68 14.10
N LYS A 153 -4.64 6.50 15.13
CA LYS A 153 -4.53 7.96 15.01
C LYS A 153 -3.12 8.37 14.60
N GLU A 154 -2.10 7.75 15.15
CA GLU A 154 -0.70 8.03 14.78
C GLU A 154 -0.43 7.67 13.31
N VAL A 155 -0.94 6.52 12.84
CA VAL A 155 -0.82 6.14 11.44
C VAL A 155 -1.54 7.16 10.55
N LEU A 156 -2.76 7.54 10.91
CA LEU A 156 -3.53 8.53 10.18
C LEU A 156 -2.78 9.88 10.10
N ASP A 157 -2.21 10.32 11.21
CA ASP A 157 -1.45 11.58 11.26
C ASP A 157 -0.25 11.54 10.32
N LYS A 158 0.46 10.42 10.26
CA LYS A 158 1.59 10.28 9.33
C LYS A 158 1.11 10.31 7.89
N LEU A 159 0.02 9.61 7.57
CA LEU A 159 -0.57 9.64 6.23
C LEU A 159 -0.95 11.06 5.82
N LYS A 160 -1.54 11.83 6.72
CA LYS A 160 -1.89 13.23 6.47
C LYS A 160 -0.65 14.09 6.25
N LEU A 161 0.37 13.93 7.08
CA LEU A 161 1.62 14.67 6.98
C LEU A 161 2.29 14.45 5.60
N HIS A 162 2.24 13.23 5.09
CA HIS A 162 2.82 12.88 3.79
C HIS A 162 1.84 13.03 2.62
N GLN A 163 0.67 13.62 2.87
CA GLN A 163 -0.36 13.85 1.86
C GLN A 163 -0.83 12.57 1.16
N ALA A 164 -0.86 11.47 1.89
CA ALA A 164 -1.29 10.17 1.39
C ALA A 164 -2.79 9.93 1.59
N ILE A 165 -3.43 10.84 2.32
CA ILE A 165 -4.84 10.72 2.64
C ILE A 165 -5.50 12.09 2.78
#